data_cbf3d2cdf81d4137782922c8fa39cdac
#
_entry.id   cbf3d2cdf81d4137782922c8fa39cdac
#
_cell.length_a   1.000
_cell.length_b   1.000
_cell.length_c   1.000
_cell.angle_alpha   90.00
_cell.angle_beta   90.00
_cell.angle_gamma   90.00
#
_symmetry.space_group_name_H-M   'P 1'
#
loop_
_entity.id
_entity.type
_entity.pdbx_description
1 polymer ?
#
loop_
_entity_poly.entity_id
_entity_poly.type
_entity_poly.pdbx_seq_one_letter_code
_entity_poly.pdbx_strand_id
1 'polypeptide(L)'
;MLSHTTNFRQSALVWACAATLSVFSLAANAAETPIGKPHVEGGMEVAAVYLQPVKMEPEGMMKKAEESDIHLEADIHAVKNNTNGFAEGDWLPYLKIGFELEKVGSGKKLSGDLMPMVAS
;
A
#
# COMPACT_ATOMS: atom_id res chain seq x y z
N MET A 1 -23.04 -65.46 -49.13
CA MET A 1 -22.97 -64.01 -49.15
C MET A 1 -22.92 -63.48 -47.70
N LEU A 2 -21.77 -63.08 -47.28
CA LEU A 2 -21.52 -62.67 -45.93
C LEU A 2 -21.76 -61.16 -45.82
N SER A 3 -22.75 -60.73 -45.01
CA SER A 3 -22.92 -59.34 -44.65
C SER A 3 -22.23 -59.05 -43.33
N HIS A 4 -21.15 -58.32 -43.40
CA HIS A 4 -20.46 -57.81 -42.19
C HIS A 4 -21.20 -56.57 -41.69
N THR A 5 -21.87 -56.72 -40.58
CA THR A 5 -22.36 -55.59 -39.79
C THR A 5 -21.29 -55.14 -38.86
N THR A 6 -20.67 -54.05 -39.16
CA THR A 6 -19.68 -53.38 -38.30
C THR A 6 -20.41 -52.55 -37.25
N ASN A 7 -20.39 -53.00 -36.00
CA ASN A 7 -20.88 -52.26 -34.87
C ASN A 7 -19.85 -51.14 -34.50
N PHE A 8 -20.19 -49.96 -34.82
CA PHE A 8 -19.45 -48.76 -34.38
C PHE A 8 -19.89 -48.43 -32.96
N ARG A 9 -19.08 -48.83 -32.01
CA ARG A 9 -19.22 -48.37 -30.62
C ARG A 9 -18.68 -46.96 -30.52
N GLN A 10 -19.56 -46.02 -30.48
CA GLN A 10 -19.21 -44.64 -30.15
C GLN A 10 -18.87 -44.54 -28.65
N SER A 11 -17.57 -44.45 -28.35
CA SER A 11 -17.12 -44.09 -27.02
C SER A 11 -17.32 -42.59 -26.82
N ALA A 12 -18.32 -42.22 -26.03
CA ALA A 12 -18.49 -40.87 -25.58
C ALA A 12 -17.37 -40.50 -24.63
N LEU A 13 -16.43 -39.68 -25.10
CA LEU A 13 -15.45 -39.04 -24.25
C LEU A 13 -16.17 -37.92 -23.50
N VAL A 14 -16.40 -38.14 -22.21
CA VAL A 14 -16.85 -37.11 -21.29
C VAL A 14 -15.64 -36.28 -20.94
N TRP A 15 -15.56 -35.07 -21.52
CA TRP A 15 -14.60 -34.06 -21.11
C TRP A 15 -15.14 -33.40 -19.85
N ALA A 16 -14.59 -33.81 -18.70
CA ALA A 16 -14.78 -33.10 -17.44
C ALA A 16 -13.97 -31.81 -17.50
N CYS A 17 -14.59 -30.68 -17.82
CA CYS A 17 -14.01 -29.36 -17.61
C CYS A 17 -13.93 -29.11 -16.11
N ALA A 18 -12.77 -29.36 -15.52
CA ALA A 18 -12.45 -28.87 -14.20
C ALA A 18 -12.25 -27.35 -14.28
N ALA A 19 -13.31 -26.61 -13.96
CA ALA A 19 -13.22 -25.16 -13.75
C ALA A 19 -12.42 -24.92 -12.47
N THR A 20 -11.12 -24.69 -12.60
CA THR A 20 -10.32 -24.15 -11.52
C THR A 20 -10.75 -22.72 -11.27
N LEU A 21 -11.56 -22.51 -10.22
CA LEU A 21 -11.78 -21.19 -9.67
C LEU A 21 -10.46 -20.68 -9.08
N SER A 22 -9.75 -19.89 -9.87
CA SER A 22 -8.64 -19.08 -9.35
C SER A 22 -9.24 -18.02 -8.44
N VAL A 23 -9.17 -18.26 -7.15
CA VAL A 23 -9.48 -17.24 -6.14
C VAL A 23 -8.34 -16.23 -6.22
N PHE A 24 -8.54 -15.15 -6.97
CA PHE A 24 -7.69 -13.99 -6.87
C PHE A 24 -7.92 -13.40 -5.48
N SER A 25 -6.99 -13.68 -4.57
CA SER A 25 -6.88 -12.92 -3.33
C SER A 25 -6.51 -11.50 -3.74
N LEU A 26 -7.51 -10.63 -3.80
CA LEU A 26 -7.29 -9.19 -3.81
C LEU A 26 -6.67 -8.87 -2.46
N ALA A 27 -5.35 -8.81 -2.41
CA ALA A 27 -4.68 -8.15 -1.31
C ALA A 27 -5.20 -6.72 -1.34
N ALA A 28 -6.03 -6.38 -0.36
CA ALA A 28 -6.46 -5.00 -0.15
C ALA A 28 -5.22 -4.24 0.32
N ASN A 29 -4.43 -3.75 -0.63
CA ASN A 29 -3.47 -2.71 -0.34
C ASN A 29 -4.29 -1.52 0.15
N ALA A 30 -4.03 -1.07 1.38
CA ALA A 30 -4.62 0.16 1.88
C ALA A 30 -4.22 1.27 0.89
N ALA A 31 -5.22 1.83 0.18
CA ALA A 31 -4.96 2.85 -0.82
C ALA A 31 -4.53 4.13 -0.12
N GLU A 32 -3.35 4.61 -0.46
CA GLU A 32 -2.84 5.89 0.00
C GLU A 32 -3.58 7.02 -0.70
N THR A 33 -3.97 8.02 0.07
CA THR A 33 -4.58 9.24 -0.45
C THR A 33 -3.60 10.39 -0.28
N PRO A 34 -3.13 11.00 -1.38
CA PRO A 34 -2.20 12.13 -1.30
C PRO A 34 -2.80 13.35 -0.59
N ILE A 35 -1.99 14.00 0.23
CA ILE A 35 -2.30 15.27 0.87
C ILE A 35 -1.54 16.36 0.12
N GLY A 36 -2.22 17.03 -0.81
CA GLY A 36 -1.60 18.02 -1.66
C GLY A 36 -0.67 17.44 -2.72
N LYS A 37 0.33 18.21 -3.11
CA LYS A 37 1.37 17.79 -4.07
C LYS A 37 2.68 17.60 -3.33
N PRO A 38 3.57 16.72 -3.83
CA PRO A 38 4.93 16.62 -3.33
C PRO A 38 5.62 17.99 -3.37
N HIS A 39 6.39 18.28 -2.34
CA HIS A 39 7.12 19.54 -2.18
C HIS A 39 8.63 19.26 -2.10
N VAL A 40 9.41 20.03 -2.84
CA VAL A 40 10.87 19.91 -2.82
C VAL A 40 11.48 21.07 -2.09
N GLU A 41 12.22 20.80 -1.03
CA GLU A 41 12.94 21.78 -0.23
C GLU A 41 14.15 21.16 0.44
N GLY A 42 15.22 21.92 0.56
CA GLY A 42 16.44 21.47 1.26
C GLY A 42 17.10 20.23 0.66
N GLY A 43 16.92 19.96 -0.62
CA GLY A 43 17.44 18.75 -1.28
C GLY A 43 16.62 17.50 -1.03
N MET A 44 15.39 17.64 -0.54
CA MET A 44 14.47 16.54 -0.24
C MET A 44 13.14 16.77 -0.94
N GLU A 45 12.50 15.70 -1.38
CA GLU A 45 11.10 15.69 -1.75
C GLU A 45 10.29 15.13 -0.58
N VAL A 46 9.25 15.85 -0.21
CA VAL A 46 8.31 15.47 0.85
C VAL A 46 6.94 15.24 0.24
N ALA A 47 6.42 14.04 0.39
CA ALA A 47 5.07 13.68 0.00
C ALA A 47 4.29 13.21 1.23
N ALA A 48 3.20 13.87 1.56
CA ALA A 48 2.33 13.47 2.65
C ALA A 48 1.14 12.68 2.11
N VAL A 49 0.80 11.59 2.78
CA VAL A 49 -0.34 10.75 2.44
C VAL A 49 -1.10 10.34 3.70
N TYR A 50 -2.33 9.94 3.55
CA TYR A 50 -3.05 9.25 4.60
C TYR A 50 -3.74 8.01 4.04
N LEU A 51 -3.96 7.04 4.90
CA LEU A 51 -4.66 5.80 4.57
C LEU A 51 -5.54 5.36 5.73
N GLN A 52 -6.34 4.33 5.50
CA GLN A 52 -7.11 3.69 6.56
C GLN A 52 -6.16 3.15 7.63
N PRO A 53 -6.60 3.11 8.90
CA PRO A 53 -5.77 2.57 9.97
C PRO A 53 -5.27 1.17 9.63
N VAL A 54 -3.96 0.95 9.81
CA VAL A 54 -3.30 -0.33 9.55
C VAL A 54 -2.69 -0.88 10.83
N LYS A 55 -2.62 -2.19 10.92
CA LYS A 55 -1.86 -2.85 11.98
C LYS A 55 -0.39 -2.77 11.66
N MET A 56 0.39 -2.31 12.62
CA MET A 56 1.84 -2.18 12.48
C MET A 56 2.56 -3.30 13.22
N GLU A 57 3.65 -3.73 12.64
CA GLU A 57 4.58 -4.69 13.26
C GLU A 57 5.91 -3.99 13.57
N PRO A 58 6.49 -4.19 14.76
CA PRO A 58 5.94 -4.91 15.91
C PRO A 58 4.81 -4.13 16.61
N GLU A 59 3.89 -4.86 17.23
CA GLU A 59 2.81 -4.26 18.00
C GLU A 59 3.31 -3.35 19.12
N GLY A 60 2.58 -2.27 19.41
CA GLY A 60 2.89 -1.34 20.50
C GLY A 60 3.78 -0.16 20.11
N MET A 61 4.28 -0.09 18.88
CA MET A 61 5.01 1.09 18.40
C MET A 61 4.12 2.29 18.12
N MET A 62 2.86 2.05 17.79
CA MET A 62 1.88 3.07 17.43
C MET A 62 0.54 2.81 18.11
N LYS A 63 -0.36 3.79 18.00
CA LYS A 63 -1.75 3.62 18.42
C LYS A 63 -2.38 2.47 17.65
N LYS A 64 -3.20 1.67 18.33
CA LYS A 64 -3.88 0.54 17.69
C LYS A 64 -4.78 1.01 16.55
N ALA A 65 -4.88 0.19 15.50
CA ALA A 65 -5.71 0.50 14.34
C ALA A 65 -7.17 0.75 14.73
N GLU A 66 -7.70 -0.02 15.66
CA GLU A 66 -9.08 0.08 16.16
C GLU A 66 -9.36 1.38 16.94
N GLU A 67 -8.31 2.05 17.39
CA GLU A 67 -8.37 3.31 18.15
C GLU A 67 -7.99 4.52 17.30
N SER A 68 -7.74 4.31 16.01
CA SER A 68 -7.23 5.32 15.09
C SER A 68 -8.26 5.62 13.99
N ASP A 69 -8.33 6.87 13.56
CA ASP A 69 -9.19 7.28 12.47
C ASP A 69 -8.48 7.18 11.10
N ILE A 70 -7.20 7.52 11.09
CA ILE A 70 -6.34 7.45 9.90
C ILE A 70 -4.93 7.05 10.29
N HIS A 71 -4.18 6.57 9.32
CA HIS A 71 -2.73 6.45 9.36
C HIS A 71 -2.13 7.56 8.51
N LEU A 72 -1.33 8.43 9.11
CA LEU A 72 -0.70 9.58 8.45
C LEU A 72 0.76 9.29 8.21
N GLU A 73 1.21 9.47 6.99
CA GLU A 73 2.60 9.23 6.59
C GLU A 73 3.20 10.44 5.87
N ALA A 74 4.50 10.58 5.98
CA ALA A 74 5.29 11.50 5.16
C ALA A 74 6.46 10.73 4.55
N ASP A 75 6.44 10.60 3.24
CA ASP A 75 7.53 10.01 2.47
C ASP A 75 8.54 11.08 2.14
N ILE A 76 9.78 10.87 2.56
CA ILE A 76 10.85 11.84 2.36
C ILE A 76 12.06 11.14 1.76
N HIS A 77 12.50 11.61 0.60
CA HIS A 77 13.69 11.10 -0.05
C HIS A 77 14.54 12.21 -0.67
N ALA A 78 15.82 11.92 -0.86
CA ALA A 78 16.77 12.85 -1.44
C ALA A 78 16.49 13.07 -2.93
N VAL A 79 16.52 14.31 -3.38
CA VAL A 79 16.44 14.65 -4.80
C VAL A 79 17.81 14.68 -5.44
N LYS A 80 17.82 14.64 -6.76
CA LYS A 80 19.04 14.79 -7.55
C LYS A 80 19.76 16.08 -7.23
N ASN A 81 21.09 16.02 -7.19
CA ASN A 81 21.96 17.16 -6.91
C ASN A 81 21.73 17.82 -5.54
N ASN A 82 21.23 17.08 -4.54
CA ASN A 82 21.20 17.58 -3.19
C ASN A 82 22.63 17.81 -2.68
N THR A 83 22.79 18.78 -1.76
CA THR A 83 24.07 19.10 -1.14
C THR A 83 24.30 18.39 0.19
N ASN A 84 23.42 17.46 0.55
CA ASN A 84 23.41 16.78 1.84
C ASN A 84 24.23 15.48 1.84
N GLY A 85 24.79 15.09 0.68
CA GLY A 85 25.63 13.88 0.57
C GLY A 85 24.85 12.58 0.36
N PHE A 86 23.56 12.66 0.03
CA PHE A 86 22.72 11.51 -0.29
C PHE A 86 22.65 11.26 -1.80
N ALA A 87 22.50 10.00 -2.19
CA ALA A 87 22.15 9.66 -3.56
C ALA A 87 20.70 10.04 -3.87
N GLU A 88 20.38 10.26 -5.14
CA GLU A 88 19.00 10.48 -5.57
C GLU A 88 18.12 9.29 -5.19
N GLY A 89 17.01 9.57 -4.56
CA GLY A 89 16.06 8.56 -4.12
C GLY A 89 16.37 7.92 -2.78
N ASP A 90 17.48 8.27 -2.14
CA ASP A 90 17.78 7.77 -0.79
C ASP A 90 16.68 8.19 0.18
N TRP A 91 16.24 7.24 0.99
CA TRP A 91 15.39 7.51 2.14
C TRP A 91 16.15 8.27 3.21
N LEU A 92 15.48 9.23 3.82
CA LEU A 92 16.02 10.03 4.93
C LEU A 92 15.35 9.62 6.24
N PRO A 93 15.81 8.54 6.89
CA PRO A 93 15.27 8.13 8.18
C PRO A 93 15.70 9.09 9.28
N TYR A 94 15.07 9.00 10.42
CA TYR A 94 15.40 9.76 11.63
C TYR A 94 15.23 11.27 11.53
N LEU A 95 14.49 11.75 10.56
CA LEU A 95 14.06 13.15 10.51
C LEU A 95 13.02 13.40 11.62
N LYS A 96 13.11 14.58 12.24
CA LYS A 96 12.07 15.04 13.13
C LYS A 96 10.99 15.73 12.29
N ILE A 97 9.82 15.13 12.22
CA ILE A 97 8.70 15.58 11.40
C ILE A 97 7.53 15.88 12.32
N GLY A 98 7.17 17.16 12.42
CA GLY A 98 5.96 17.59 13.13
C GLY A 98 4.76 17.66 12.18
N PHE A 99 3.56 17.45 12.73
CA PHE A 99 2.32 17.66 12.00
C PHE A 99 1.32 18.49 12.81
N GLU A 100 0.43 19.17 12.11
CA GLU A 100 -0.76 19.80 12.66
C GLU A 100 -1.97 19.40 11.80
N LEU A 101 -3.00 18.90 12.45
CA LEU A 101 -4.30 18.60 11.83
C LEU A 101 -5.36 19.53 12.40
N GLU A 102 -6.17 20.10 11.53
CA GLU A 102 -7.31 20.92 11.92
C GLU A 102 -8.60 20.29 11.42
N LYS A 103 -9.55 20.12 12.34
CA LYS A 103 -10.89 19.69 11.97
C LYS A 103 -11.67 20.88 11.44
N VAL A 104 -11.93 20.89 10.14
CA VAL A 104 -12.66 21.97 9.47
C VAL A 104 -14.01 22.22 10.13
N GLY A 105 -14.31 23.49 10.37
CA GLY A 105 -15.58 23.91 10.96
C GLY A 105 -15.71 23.82 12.48
N SER A 106 -14.72 23.24 13.17
CA SER A 106 -14.75 23.12 14.64
C SER A 106 -13.67 23.91 15.36
N GLY A 107 -12.62 24.36 14.66
CA GLY A 107 -11.43 24.97 15.25
C GLY A 107 -10.58 24.04 16.10
N LYS A 108 -10.91 22.75 16.15
CA LYS A 108 -10.12 21.75 16.89
C LYS A 108 -8.85 21.44 16.12
N LYS A 109 -7.72 21.52 16.81
CA LYS A 109 -6.39 21.19 16.28
C LYS A 109 -5.77 20.05 17.06
N LEU A 110 -5.06 19.21 16.34
CA LEU A 110 -4.23 18.15 16.88
C LEU A 110 -2.83 18.30 16.27
N SER A 111 -1.81 18.30 17.09
CA SER A 111 -0.42 18.33 16.64
C SER A 111 0.40 17.26 17.33
N GLY A 112 1.49 16.89 16.71
CA GLY A 112 2.41 15.89 17.23
C GLY A 112 3.60 15.70 16.31
N ASP A 113 4.41 14.69 16.64
CA ASP A 113 5.54 14.28 15.83
C ASP A 113 5.24 12.92 15.21
N LEU A 114 5.64 12.74 13.95
CA LEU A 114 5.62 11.45 13.29
C LEU A 114 6.81 10.60 13.78
N MET A 115 6.57 9.32 13.94
CA MET A 115 7.63 8.39 14.29
C MET A 115 8.45 8.04 13.03
N PRO A 116 9.79 8.08 13.11
CA PRO A 116 10.62 7.64 12.00
C PRO A 116 10.44 6.14 11.80
N MET A 117 10.20 5.75 10.55
CA MET A 117 10.11 4.37 10.12
C MET A 117 11.04 4.13 8.94
N VAL A 118 11.59 2.95 8.87
CA VAL A 118 12.35 2.50 7.71
C VAL A 118 11.45 1.51 6.96
N ALA A 119 11.11 1.84 5.73
CA ALA A 119 10.46 0.88 4.85
C ALA A 119 11.46 -0.22 4.50
N SER A 120 11.09 -1.46 4.75
CA SER A 120 11.89 -2.65 4.41
C SER A 120 11.36 -3.28 3.12
#